data_3a25b254a13b183d391631254df2728f
#
_entry.id   3a25b254a13b183d391631254df2728f
#
_cell.length_a   1.000
_cell.length_b   1.000
_cell.length_c   1.000
_cell.angle_alpha   90.00
_cell.angle_beta   90.00
_cell.angle_gamma   90.00
#
_symmetry.space_group_name_H-M   'P 1'
#
loop_
_entity.id
_entity.type
_entity.pdbx_description
1 polymer ?
#
loop_
_entity_poly.entity_id
_entity_poly.type
_entity_poly.pdbx_seq_one_letter_code
_entity_poly.pdbx_strand_id
1 'polypeptide(L)'
;MDSFYNGFASVCKAARTIFGRTGDMRHGTSHRKQKSITALCLALLLLASGTPVRSQQRVYFVDGYHGGIYGHYPVAWKTRFITDQLAAHPEWRIGLEIEPETWDTVEVRTPADYARFKAIAADRRVEFTNPSYAQPYCYNISGESIIRQFGYGMRKIRSHFPDVEFVTYSVEEPCFTSCLPQILKLYGFKYASLKCPNTCWGGYTAPYGGELVNWVGPDGSSILTSPRHACEELQKNSVWQTTAWGNEKEYLDACIAYGIAHPVGMCYQDAGWKYGPWIGSGDSIRNNSVYVTWREYFERVTDGRSSDDYRMPQEDVRVSLMWGSQVLQRIAQQVRESENKLVMAEKAGVIANLANGYRYGQATLDEGWRTLMLAQHHDSWIVPYNGLNRQGTW
;
A
#
# COMPACT_ATOMS: atom_id res chain seq x y z
N MET A 1 32.06 11.80 1.38
CA MET A 1 30.82 12.58 1.39
C MET A 1 30.94 13.95 0.73
N ASP A 2 31.98 14.20 -0.01
CA ASP A 2 32.27 15.56 -0.55
C ASP A 2 32.23 15.69 -2.08
N SER A 3 31.54 14.79 -2.77
CA SER A 3 31.48 14.80 -4.23
C SER A 3 30.13 15.21 -4.83
N PHE A 4 29.11 15.45 -4.03
CA PHE A 4 27.75 15.77 -4.54
C PHE A 4 27.38 17.26 -4.49
N TYR A 5 28.18 18.11 -3.84
CA TYR A 5 27.85 19.55 -3.69
C TYR A 5 28.39 20.46 -4.81
N ASN A 6 29.20 19.96 -5.73
CA ASN A 6 29.84 20.79 -6.76
C ASN A 6 29.09 20.88 -8.11
N GLY A 7 27.96 20.19 -8.27
CA GLY A 7 27.15 20.18 -9.50
C GLY A 7 26.20 21.38 -9.67
N PHE A 8 25.71 21.94 -8.58
CA PHE A 8 24.66 22.98 -8.61
C PHE A 8 25.17 24.43 -8.80
N ALA A 9 26.44 24.68 -8.56
CA ALA A 9 27.00 26.01 -8.69
C ALA A 9 27.36 26.43 -10.14
N SER A 10 27.39 25.48 -11.08
CA SER A 10 27.80 25.71 -12.48
C SER A 10 26.67 26.19 -13.40
N VAL A 11 25.41 25.93 -13.06
CA VAL A 11 24.26 26.30 -13.90
C VAL A 11 23.82 27.74 -13.70
N CYS A 12 24.08 28.34 -12.55
CA CYS A 12 23.75 29.74 -12.29
C CYS A 12 24.72 30.76 -12.87
N LYS A 13 25.89 30.35 -13.38
CA LYS A 13 26.89 31.22 -13.96
C LYS A 13 26.73 31.45 -15.47
N ALA A 14 26.01 30.57 -16.17
CA ALA A 14 25.81 30.66 -17.62
C ALA A 14 24.72 31.67 -18.06
N ALA A 15 23.80 32.04 -17.16
CA ALA A 15 22.69 32.94 -17.46
C ALA A 15 23.07 34.45 -17.43
N ARG A 16 24.25 34.82 -16.94
CA ARG A 16 24.66 36.22 -16.83
C ARG A 16 25.51 36.78 -18.01
N THR A 17 25.83 35.94 -19.00
CA THR A 17 26.74 36.34 -20.10
C THR A 17 26.03 36.69 -21.41
N ILE A 18 24.71 36.62 -21.49
CA ILE A 18 23.95 36.83 -22.73
C ILE A 18 23.29 38.22 -22.82
N PHE A 19 23.28 39.04 -21.76
CA PHE A 19 22.67 40.38 -21.78
C PHE A 19 23.67 41.52 -21.48
N GLY A 20 24.67 41.63 -22.28
CA GLY A 20 25.58 42.76 -22.17
C GLY A 20 26.27 43.08 -23.49
N ARG A 21 25.59 43.83 -24.36
CA ARG A 21 26.16 44.75 -25.33
C ARG A 21 25.07 45.31 -26.26
N THR A 22 24.59 46.51 -26.02
CA THR A 22 23.94 47.35 -27.03
C THR A 22 24.76 48.61 -27.18
N GLY A 23 25.34 48.72 -28.33
CA GLY A 23 25.98 49.95 -28.80
C GLY A 23 24.97 50.92 -29.40
N ASP A 24 25.29 52.12 -29.21
CA ASP A 24 24.70 53.38 -29.58
C ASP A 24 24.46 53.51 -31.10
N MET A 25 23.29 53.98 -31.55
CA MET A 25 23.09 54.69 -32.82
C MET A 25 21.86 55.62 -32.78
N ARG A 26 22.08 56.79 -33.28
CA ARG A 26 21.26 57.99 -33.22
C ARG A 26 20.17 58.07 -34.30
N HIS A 27 19.10 58.80 -33.91
CA HIS A 27 18.21 59.70 -34.68
C HIS A 27 17.38 59.22 -35.87
N GLY A 28 16.05 59.43 -35.75
CA GLY A 28 15.14 59.70 -36.88
C GLY A 28 13.68 59.36 -36.64
N THR A 29 12.94 60.36 -36.23
CA THR A 29 11.47 60.63 -36.47
C THR A 29 10.51 59.49 -36.85
N SER A 30 9.51 59.23 -36.01
CA SER A 30 8.07 59.10 -36.36
C SER A 30 7.23 58.80 -35.14
N HIS A 31 6.62 59.85 -34.58
CA HIS A 31 5.74 59.79 -33.37
C HIS A 31 4.38 59.06 -33.55
N ARG A 32 4.06 58.59 -34.76
CA ARG A 32 2.73 57.97 -35.02
C ARG A 32 2.72 56.43 -35.02
N LYS A 33 3.85 55.79 -35.22
CA LYS A 33 3.96 54.32 -35.19
C LYS A 33 4.25 53.74 -33.79
N GLN A 34 4.74 54.58 -32.87
CA GLN A 34 5.13 54.16 -31.54
C GLN A 34 3.93 53.88 -30.62
N LYS A 35 2.79 54.60 -30.81
CA LYS A 35 1.58 54.34 -30.00
C LYS A 35 0.87 53.03 -30.33
N SER A 36 0.95 52.56 -31.57
CA SER A 36 0.33 51.24 -31.96
C SER A 36 1.16 50.03 -31.52
N ILE A 37 2.47 50.14 -31.48
CA ILE A 37 3.35 49.07 -31.03
C ILE A 37 3.28 48.91 -29.50
N THR A 38 3.23 50.02 -28.77
CA THR A 38 3.09 49.98 -27.30
C THR A 38 1.74 49.43 -26.87
N ALA A 39 0.65 49.73 -27.58
CA ALA A 39 -0.64 49.15 -27.33
C ALA A 39 -0.72 47.66 -27.65
N LEU A 40 -0.04 47.20 -28.70
CA LEU A 40 0.03 45.79 -29.07
C LEU A 40 0.91 44.99 -28.08
N CYS A 41 2.03 45.57 -27.63
CA CYS A 41 2.87 44.97 -26.60
C CYS A 41 2.17 44.92 -25.23
N LEU A 42 1.38 45.94 -24.87
CA LEU A 42 0.57 45.93 -23.65
C LEU A 42 -0.56 44.88 -23.72
N ALA A 43 -1.21 44.74 -24.88
CA ALA A 43 -2.24 43.72 -25.10
C ALA A 43 -1.64 42.31 -25.12
N LEU A 44 -0.45 42.10 -25.67
CA LEU A 44 0.29 40.83 -25.62
C LEU A 44 0.79 40.51 -24.20
N LEU A 45 1.20 41.50 -23.42
CA LEU A 45 1.59 41.36 -22.03
C LEU A 45 0.36 41.07 -21.13
N LEU A 46 -0.81 41.62 -21.42
CA LEU A 46 -2.06 41.31 -20.73
C LEU A 46 -2.63 39.92 -21.10
N LEU A 47 -2.33 39.44 -22.31
CA LEU A 47 -2.67 38.06 -22.72
C LEU A 47 -1.67 37.03 -22.17
N ALA A 48 -0.43 37.45 -21.89
CA ALA A 48 0.57 36.59 -21.26
C ALA A 48 0.48 36.55 -19.72
N SER A 49 -0.26 37.50 -19.12
CA SER A 49 -0.54 37.53 -17.67
C SER A 49 -1.80 36.77 -17.27
N GLY A 50 -2.41 36.01 -18.18
CA GLY A 50 -3.28 34.92 -17.81
C GLY A 50 -2.45 33.92 -17.00
N THR A 51 -2.38 34.13 -15.67
CA THR A 51 -1.97 33.07 -14.78
C THR A 51 -2.78 31.85 -15.18
N PRO A 52 -2.16 30.75 -15.61
CA PRO A 52 -2.92 29.53 -15.81
C PRO A 52 -3.65 29.33 -14.46
N VAL A 53 -4.97 29.33 -14.49
CA VAL A 53 -5.73 28.78 -13.37
C VAL A 53 -5.23 27.35 -13.29
N ARG A 54 -4.23 27.11 -12.44
CA ARG A 54 -3.81 25.76 -12.10
C ARG A 54 -5.06 25.13 -11.57
N SER A 55 -5.71 24.29 -12.35
CA SER A 55 -6.75 23.44 -11.82
C SER A 55 -6.12 22.81 -10.59
N GLN A 56 -6.75 23.00 -9.44
CA GLN A 56 -6.25 22.46 -8.18
C GLN A 56 -6.02 20.96 -8.43
N GLN A 57 -4.76 20.52 -8.33
CA GLN A 57 -4.41 19.13 -8.59
C GLN A 57 -5.22 18.27 -7.64
N ARG A 58 -5.96 17.32 -8.19
CA ARG A 58 -6.67 16.37 -7.36
C ARG A 58 -5.66 15.47 -6.67
N VAL A 59 -5.87 15.25 -5.40
CA VAL A 59 -5.10 14.32 -4.57
C VAL A 59 -6.02 13.22 -4.09
N TYR A 60 -5.50 12.02 -3.98
CA TYR A 60 -6.27 10.83 -3.69
C TYR A 60 -5.84 10.22 -2.37
N PHE A 61 -6.73 9.50 -1.73
CA PHE A 61 -6.46 8.88 -0.46
C PHE A 61 -7.11 7.49 -0.38
N VAL A 62 -6.31 6.50 -0.02
CA VAL A 62 -6.78 5.15 0.28
C VAL A 62 -6.82 4.99 1.79
N ASP A 63 -8.02 5.01 2.35
CA ASP A 63 -8.27 4.73 3.76
C ASP A 63 -8.51 3.25 3.96
N GLY A 64 -8.11 2.69 5.09
CA GLY A 64 -8.25 1.27 5.32
C GLY A 64 -8.10 0.86 6.78
N TYR A 65 -8.32 -0.42 6.99
CA TYR A 65 -8.17 -1.07 8.26
C TYR A 65 -7.27 -2.28 8.13
N HIS A 66 -6.31 -2.36 9.05
CA HIS A 66 -5.40 -3.46 9.26
C HIS A 66 -5.69 -4.13 10.60
N GLY A 67 -5.72 -5.45 10.66
CA GLY A 67 -5.87 -6.19 11.89
C GLY A 67 -6.95 -7.28 11.82
N GLY A 68 -7.56 -7.53 12.97
CA GLY A 68 -8.54 -8.60 13.19
C GLY A 68 -8.39 -9.19 14.58
N ILE A 69 -8.79 -10.44 14.78
CA ILE A 69 -8.74 -11.08 16.10
C ILE A 69 -7.33 -11.48 16.54
N TYR A 70 -6.42 -11.64 15.60
CA TYR A 70 -5.01 -11.97 15.86
C TYR A 70 -4.10 -10.75 15.84
N GLY A 71 -4.63 -9.59 15.48
CA GLY A 71 -3.89 -8.34 15.47
C GLY A 71 -3.70 -7.75 16.87
N HIS A 72 -2.91 -6.70 16.94
CA HIS A 72 -2.52 -6.05 18.19
C HIS A 72 -3.72 -5.47 18.98
N TYR A 73 -4.78 -5.05 18.28
CA TYR A 73 -5.98 -4.44 18.88
C TYR A 73 -7.29 -5.20 18.54
N PRO A 74 -7.40 -6.49 18.87
CA PRO A 74 -8.52 -7.33 18.40
C PRO A 74 -9.89 -6.87 18.91
N VAL A 75 -9.93 -6.17 20.06
CA VAL A 75 -11.17 -5.68 20.66
C VAL A 75 -11.62 -4.32 20.14
N ALA A 76 -10.73 -3.60 19.46
CA ALA A 76 -11.01 -2.28 18.90
C ALA A 76 -11.79 -2.36 17.59
N TRP A 77 -11.69 -3.50 16.89
CA TRP A 77 -12.31 -3.69 15.61
C TRP A 77 -13.81 -3.95 15.69
N LYS A 78 -14.61 -3.23 14.91
CA LYS A 78 -16.08 -3.37 14.91
C LYS A 78 -16.63 -3.23 13.50
N THR A 79 -17.25 -4.29 13.01
CA THR A 79 -17.96 -4.32 11.72
C THR A 79 -19.01 -3.22 11.62
N ARG A 80 -19.71 -2.95 12.73
CA ARG A 80 -20.71 -1.90 12.83
C ARG A 80 -20.16 -0.53 12.44
N PHE A 81 -18.95 -0.23 12.88
CA PHE A 81 -18.31 1.05 12.55
C PHE A 81 -18.21 1.24 11.03
N ILE A 82 -17.75 0.21 10.31
CA ILE A 82 -17.61 0.26 8.85
C ILE A 82 -18.94 0.57 8.18
N THR A 83 -19.99 -0.17 8.55
CA THR A 83 -21.33 -0.01 7.96
C THR A 83 -21.93 1.35 8.25
N ASP A 84 -21.77 1.86 9.48
CA ASP A 84 -22.30 3.15 9.90
C ASP A 84 -21.57 4.30 9.19
N GLN A 85 -20.22 4.22 9.05
CA GLN A 85 -19.44 5.23 8.35
C GLN A 85 -19.71 5.24 6.84
N LEU A 86 -19.83 4.07 6.20
CA LEU A 86 -20.19 4.00 4.78
C LEU A 86 -21.59 4.56 4.49
N ALA A 87 -22.51 4.44 5.46
CA ALA A 87 -23.84 5.02 5.37
C ALA A 87 -23.83 6.54 5.57
N ALA A 88 -23.04 7.02 6.54
CA ALA A 88 -22.94 8.45 6.86
C ALA A 88 -22.11 9.25 5.84
N HIS A 89 -21.15 8.60 5.18
CA HIS A 89 -20.18 9.21 4.26
C HIS A 89 -20.18 8.48 2.91
N PRO A 90 -21.09 8.83 1.98
CA PRO A 90 -21.17 8.20 0.66
C PRO A 90 -19.88 8.30 -0.17
N GLU A 91 -19.08 9.34 0.07
CA GLU A 91 -17.79 9.59 -0.56
C GLU A 91 -16.67 8.70 -0.04
N TRP A 92 -16.83 8.13 1.16
CA TRP A 92 -15.78 7.33 1.79
C TRP A 92 -15.61 5.95 1.14
N ARG A 93 -14.38 5.47 1.13
CA ARG A 93 -13.93 4.18 0.61
C ARG A 93 -13.05 3.52 1.64
N ILE A 94 -13.00 2.19 1.64
CA ILE A 94 -12.21 1.45 2.62
C ILE A 94 -11.52 0.24 2.00
N GLY A 95 -10.21 0.13 2.23
CA GLY A 95 -9.43 -1.09 2.07
C GLY A 95 -9.47 -1.94 3.35
N LEU A 96 -9.61 -3.25 3.21
CA LEU A 96 -9.64 -4.17 4.33
C LEU A 96 -8.49 -5.17 4.23
N GLU A 97 -7.65 -5.14 5.24
CA GLU A 97 -6.62 -6.11 5.53
C GLU A 97 -6.94 -6.79 6.87
N ILE A 98 -7.73 -7.85 6.82
CA ILE A 98 -8.29 -8.51 8.01
C ILE A 98 -8.04 -10.00 7.92
N GLU A 99 -7.55 -10.61 9.00
CA GLU A 99 -7.40 -12.07 9.04
C GLU A 99 -8.75 -12.75 8.84
N PRO A 100 -8.84 -13.70 7.90
CA PRO A 100 -10.10 -14.38 7.55
C PRO A 100 -10.83 -15.07 8.68
N GLU A 101 -10.13 -15.59 9.69
CA GLU A 101 -10.71 -16.19 10.90
C GLU A 101 -11.53 -15.19 11.74
N THR A 102 -11.26 -13.91 11.60
CA THR A 102 -12.02 -12.85 12.27
C THR A 102 -13.51 -12.93 11.94
N TRP A 103 -13.85 -13.31 10.72
CA TRP A 103 -15.23 -13.36 10.26
C TRP A 103 -16.07 -14.43 10.98
N ASP A 104 -15.50 -15.61 11.31
CA ASP A 104 -16.18 -16.60 12.15
C ASP A 104 -16.52 -16.02 13.53
N THR A 105 -15.57 -15.31 14.11
CA THR A 105 -15.74 -14.68 15.43
C THR A 105 -16.82 -13.60 15.40
N VAL A 106 -16.80 -12.76 14.36
CA VAL A 106 -17.79 -11.68 14.20
C VAL A 106 -19.19 -12.23 13.96
N GLU A 107 -19.33 -13.29 13.14
CA GLU A 107 -20.61 -13.95 12.89
C GLU A 107 -21.22 -14.47 14.18
N VAL A 108 -20.42 -15.08 15.05
CA VAL A 108 -20.91 -15.64 16.33
C VAL A 108 -21.13 -14.55 17.38
N ARG A 109 -20.20 -13.60 17.54
CA ARG A 109 -20.25 -12.62 18.65
C ARG A 109 -21.16 -11.44 18.37
N THR A 110 -21.29 -11.04 17.10
CA THR A 110 -22.08 -9.86 16.69
C THR A 110 -22.88 -10.16 15.42
N PRO A 111 -23.81 -11.11 15.44
CA PRO A 111 -24.49 -11.62 14.23
C PRO A 111 -25.27 -10.53 13.47
N ALA A 112 -25.85 -9.56 14.17
CA ALA A 112 -26.58 -8.46 13.54
C ALA A 112 -25.64 -7.53 12.77
N ASP A 113 -24.49 -7.18 13.34
CA ASP A 113 -23.49 -6.32 12.69
C ASP A 113 -22.81 -7.09 11.54
N TYR A 114 -22.58 -8.38 11.70
CA TYR A 114 -22.10 -9.24 10.64
C TYR A 114 -23.06 -9.28 9.45
N ALA A 115 -24.34 -9.49 9.68
CA ALA A 115 -25.35 -9.52 8.62
C ALA A 115 -25.43 -8.19 7.85
N ARG A 116 -25.34 -7.06 8.55
CA ARG A 116 -25.28 -5.73 7.93
C ARG A 116 -24.04 -5.56 7.03
N PHE A 117 -22.89 -5.99 7.53
CA PHE A 117 -21.66 -5.93 6.74
C PHE A 117 -21.70 -6.88 5.54
N LYS A 118 -22.20 -8.10 5.73
CA LYS A 118 -22.36 -9.09 4.65
C LYS A 118 -23.16 -8.55 3.47
N ALA A 119 -24.19 -7.73 3.75
CA ALA A 119 -25.02 -7.12 2.72
C ALA A 119 -24.27 -6.09 1.85
N ILE A 120 -23.13 -5.57 2.31
CA ILE A 120 -22.33 -4.55 1.60
C ILE A 120 -20.91 -5.00 1.30
N ALA A 121 -20.53 -6.22 1.65
CA ALA A 121 -19.15 -6.71 1.48
C ALA A 121 -18.66 -6.67 0.02
N ALA A 122 -19.58 -6.76 -0.95
CA ALA A 122 -19.29 -6.63 -2.37
C ALA A 122 -19.56 -5.21 -2.94
N ASP A 123 -19.90 -4.22 -2.10
CA ASP A 123 -19.97 -2.81 -2.52
C ASP A 123 -18.58 -2.36 -3.01
N ARG A 124 -18.53 -1.67 -4.14
CA ARG A 124 -17.26 -1.19 -4.70
C ARG A 124 -16.49 -0.22 -3.81
N ARG A 125 -17.14 0.33 -2.80
CA ARG A 125 -16.50 1.15 -1.77
C ARG A 125 -15.74 0.35 -0.72
N VAL A 126 -15.88 -0.99 -0.75
CA VAL A 126 -15.17 -1.92 0.12
C VAL A 126 -14.24 -2.77 -0.73
N GLU A 127 -12.97 -2.82 -0.40
CA GLU A 127 -11.99 -3.63 -1.10
C GLU A 127 -11.20 -4.49 -0.12
N PHE A 128 -11.19 -5.81 -0.33
CA PHE A 128 -10.33 -6.72 0.42
C PHE A 128 -8.96 -6.75 -0.25
N THR A 129 -7.96 -6.15 0.38
CA THR A 129 -6.65 -5.90 -0.23
C THR A 129 -5.59 -6.95 0.10
N ASN A 130 -5.68 -7.58 1.26
CA ASN A 130 -4.82 -8.70 1.65
C ASN A 130 -5.65 -9.86 2.17
N PRO A 131 -5.99 -10.83 1.32
CA PRO A 131 -6.75 -12.00 1.73
C PRO A 131 -5.88 -13.14 2.25
N SER A 132 -4.61 -12.93 2.57
CA SER A 132 -3.78 -13.97 3.18
C SER A 132 -4.36 -14.41 4.52
N TYR A 133 -4.15 -15.66 4.89
CA TYR A 133 -4.80 -16.27 6.05
C TYR A 133 -4.41 -15.62 7.38
N ALA A 134 -3.18 -15.13 7.47
CA ALA A 134 -2.65 -14.54 8.70
C ALA A 134 -1.66 -13.39 8.48
N GLN A 135 -1.70 -12.69 7.35
CA GLN A 135 -0.89 -11.49 7.09
C GLN A 135 0.61 -11.68 7.43
N PRO A 136 1.27 -12.69 6.85
CA PRO A 136 2.65 -13.02 7.22
C PRO A 136 3.67 -12.07 6.60
N TYR A 137 4.83 -11.92 7.23
CA TYR A 137 6.01 -11.41 6.52
C TYR A 137 6.46 -12.40 5.46
N CYS A 138 6.06 -12.18 4.21
CA CYS A 138 6.30 -13.10 3.11
C CYS A 138 7.78 -13.42 2.87
N TYR A 139 8.70 -12.50 3.22
CA TYR A 139 10.15 -12.71 3.10
C TYR A 139 10.70 -13.72 4.13
N ASN A 140 9.94 -14.07 5.17
CA ASN A 140 10.37 -14.97 6.25
C ASN A 140 9.79 -16.38 6.19
N ILE A 141 8.87 -16.66 5.28
CA ILE A 141 8.20 -17.96 5.14
C ILE A 141 8.49 -18.58 3.78
N SER A 142 8.17 -19.87 3.63
CA SER A 142 8.40 -20.58 2.37
C SER A 142 7.42 -20.17 1.28
N GLY A 143 7.78 -20.38 0.02
CA GLY A 143 6.85 -20.17 -1.11
C GLY A 143 5.59 -21.02 -1.00
N GLU A 144 5.69 -22.26 -0.49
CA GLU A 144 4.52 -23.11 -0.22
C GLU A 144 3.58 -22.48 0.80
N SER A 145 4.14 -21.95 1.89
CA SER A 145 3.33 -21.22 2.88
C SER A 145 2.64 -19.99 2.29
N ILE A 146 3.34 -19.20 1.47
CA ILE A 146 2.74 -18.03 0.82
C ILE A 146 1.56 -18.44 -0.06
N ILE A 147 1.73 -19.48 -0.89
CA ILE A 147 0.65 -20.01 -1.74
C ILE A 147 -0.54 -20.44 -0.89
N ARG A 148 -0.30 -21.14 0.22
CA ARG A 148 -1.39 -21.57 1.12
C ARG A 148 -2.02 -20.42 1.86
N GLN A 149 -1.26 -19.44 2.30
CA GLN A 149 -1.79 -18.21 2.91
C GLN A 149 -2.86 -17.57 2.02
N PHE A 150 -2.59 -17.38 0.74
CA PHE A 150 -3.58 -16.85 -0.20
C PHE A 150 -4.72 -17.85 -0.47
N GLY A 151 -4.41 -19.11 -0.73
CA GLY A 151 -5.42 -20.12 -1.07
C GLY A 151 -6.42 -20.36 0.05
N TYR A 152 -5.96 -20.50 1.28
CA TYR A 152 -6.83 -20.71 2.45
C TYR A 152 -7.57 -19.44 2.82
N GLY A 153 -6.90 -18.31 2.80
CA GLY A 153 -7.49 -17.02 3.14
C GLY A 153 -8.61 -16.61 2.18
N MET A 154 -8.38 -16.68 0.88
CA MET A 154 -9.39 -16.36 -0.13
C MET A 154 -10.60 -17.30 -0.06
N ARG A 155 -10.38 -18.62 0.16
CA ARG A 155 -11.49 -19.55 0.37
C ARG A 155 -12.29 -19.21 1.61
N LYS A 156 -11.61 -18.88 2.70
CA LYS A 156 -12.26 -18.51 3.95
C LYS A 156 -13.09 -17.25 3.83
N ILE A 157 -12.56 -16.18 3.23
CA ILE A 157 -13.31 -14.96 2.99
C ILE A 157 -14.52 -15.22 2.09
N ARG A 158 -14.36 -16.00 1.00
CA ARG A 158 -15.47 -16.33 0.11
C ARG A 158 -16.54 -17.22 0.75
N SER A 159 -16.22 -18.00 1.78
CA SER A 159 -17.23 -18.74 2.51
C SER A 159 -18.20 -17.83 3.27
N HIS A 160 -17.76 -16.65 3.67
CA HIS A 160 -18.58 -15.60 4.27
C HIS A 160 -19.21 -14.67 3.22
N PHE A 161 -18.42 -14.26 2.22
CA PHE A 161 -18.75 -13.25 1.22
C PHE A 161 -18.44 -13.78 -0.18
N PRO A 162 -19.33 -14.59 -0.78
CA PRO A 162 -19.06 -15.30 -2.02
C PRO A 162 -18.80 -14.39 -3.23
N ASP A 163 -19.37 -13.17 -3.23
CA ASP A 163 -19.29 -12.23 -4.33
C ASP A 163 -18.09 -11.25 -4.25
N VAL A 164 -17.23 -11.43 -3.24
CA VAL A 164 -16.05 -10.57 -3.09
C VAL A 164 -14.97 -10.92 -4.12
N GLU A 165 -14.51 -9.90 -4.82
CA GLU A 165 -13.39 -9.96 -5.75
C GLU A 165 -12.10 -9.48 -5.09
N PHE A 166 -11.00 -10.19 -5.36
CA PHE A 166 -9.66 -9.79 -4.96
C PHE A 166 -8.94 -9.25 -6.21
N VAL A 167 -8.74 -7.95 -6.27
CA VAL A 167 -8.23 -7.26 -7.47
C VAL A 167 -6.87 -6.62 -7.21
N THR A 168 -6.71 -5.98 -6.06
CA THR A 168 -5.48 -5.29 -5.69
C THR A 168 -4.89 -5.89 -4.43
N TYR A 169 -3.58 -6.09 -4.43
CA TYR A 169 -2.82 -6.46 -3.23
C TYR A 169 -2.24 -5.19 -2.60
N SER A 170 -2.59 -4.94 -1.36
CA SER A 170 -2.05 -3.83 -0.57
C SER A 170 -2.04 -4.19 0.91
N VAL A 171 -1.04 -3.75 1.63
CA VAL A 171 -0.76 -4.13 3.02
C VAL A 171 -0.32 -2.92 3.83
N GLU A 172 -0.54 -2.99 5.12
CA GLU A 172 -0.06 -1.98 6.07
C GLU A 172 1.43 -2.18 6.36
N GLU A 173 1.84 -3.40 6.63
CA GLU A 173 3.21 -3.78 6.91
C GLU A 173 3.92 -4.41 5.69
N PRO A 174 5.26 -4.51 5.66
CA PRO A 174 5.99 -4.94 4.47
C PRO A 174 5.87 -6.45 4.19
N CYS A 175 4.66 -6.94 4.03
CA CYS A 175 4.36 -8.35 3.70
C CYS A 175 4.70 -8.67 2.23
N PHE A 176 5.92 -8.36 1.80
CA PHE A 176 6.38 -8.51 0.42
C PHE A 176 7.51 -9.53 0.30
N THR A 177 7.69 -10.02 -0.92
CA THR A 177 8.86 -10.79 -1.35
C THR A 177 9.02 -10.66 -2.87
N SER A 178 10.21 -10.86 -3.40
CA SER A 178 10.52 -10.70 -4.82
C SER A 178 9.67 -11.59 -5.74
N CYS A 179 9.22 -12.77 -5.29
CA CYS A 179 8.41 -13.70 -6.09
C CYS A 179 6.90 -13.47 -5.99
N LEU A 180 6.46 -12.46 -5.23
CA LEU A 180 5.04 -12.23 -5.01
C LEU A 180 4.24 -11.91 -6.29
N PRO A 181 4.77 -11.19 -7.31
CA PRO A 181 4.04 -10.97 -8.56
C PRO A 181 3.51 -12.24 -9.21
N GLN A 182 4.32 -13.30 -9.25
CA GLN A 182 3.93 -14.61 -9.78
C GLN A 182 2.73 -15.18 -9.01
N ILE A 183 2.79 -15.14 -7.68
CA ILE A 183 1.76 -15.69 -6.80
C ILE A 183 0.47 -14.87 -6.91
N LEU A 184 0.57 -13.55 -6.89
CA LEU A 184 -0.58 -12.67 -7.04
C LEU A 184 -1.31 -12.90 -8.37
N LYS A 185 -0.56 -13.02 -9.47
CA LYS A 185 -1.14 -13.32 -10.78
C LYS A 185 -1.82 -14.69 -10.82
N LEU A 186 -1.22 -15.71 -10.18
CA LEU A 186 -1.82 -17.04 -10.07
C LEU A 186 -3.20 -16.97 -9.38
N TYR A 187 -3.37 -16.09 -8.41
CA TYR A 187 -4.64 -15.88 -7.70
C TYR A 187 -5.57 -14.83 -8.36
N GLY A 188 -5.19 -14.29 -9.50
CA GLY A 188 -6.04 -13.40 -10.31
C GLY A 188 -5.95 -11.92 -9.94
N PHE A 189 -5.01 -11.50 -9.10
CA PHE A 189 -4.76 -10.10 -8.84
C PHE A 189 -4.28 -9.38 -10.11
N LYS A 190 -4.75 -8.16 -10.30
CA LYS A 190 -4.40 -7.31 -11.43
C LYS A 190 -3.43 -6.21 -11.05
N TYR A 191 -3.49 -5.75 -9.79
CA TYR A 191 -2.79 -4.59 -9.28
C TYR A 191 -2.13 -4.89 -7.94
N ALA A 192 -1.12 -4.07 -7.60
CA ALA A 192 -0.52 -4.08 -6.28
C ALA A 192 -0.12 -2.66 -5.83
N SER A 193 0.02 -2.47 -4.53
CA SER A 193 0.63 -1.28 -3.96
C SER A 193 1.81 -1.71 -3.09
N LEU A 194 2.97 -1.10 -3.33
CA LEU A 194 4.17 -1.26 -2.50
C LEU A 194 4.28 -0.17 -1.43
N LYS A 195 3.26 0.66 -1.27
CA LYS A 195 3.19 1.62 -0.17
C LYS A 195 2.89 0.88 1.14
N CYS A 196 3.74 1.12 2.13
CA CYS A 196 3.56 0.67 3.50
C CYS A 196 3.55 1.91 4.38
N PRO A 197 2.42 2.30 4.96
CA PRO A 197 2.38 3.48 5.83
C PRO A 197 3.12 3.28 7.15
N ASN A 198 3.16 2.06 7.69
CA ASN A 198 3.84 1.73 8.95
C ASN A 198 5.34 1.47 8.74
N THR A 199 6.08 2.49 8.34
CA THR A 199 7.42 2.32 7.80
C THR A 199 8.52 2.12 8.83
N CYS A 200 8.36 2.67 10.03
CA CYS A 200 9.43 2.62 11.03
C CYS A 200 9.38 1.37 11.90
N TRP A 201 8.21 0.84 12.16
CA TRP A 201 8.00 -0.35 13.00
C TRP A 201 8.20 -1.64 12.21
N GLY A 202 7.38 -1.90 11.20
CA GLY A 202 7.44 -3.11 10.39
C GLY A 202 8.50 -3.07 9.30
N GLY A 203 8.87 -1.88 8.87
CA GLY A 203 9.75 -1.67 7.73
C GLY A 203 9.02 -1.08 6.52
N TYR A 204 9.69 -1.07 5.38
CA TYR A 204 9.16 -0.45 4.16
C TYR A 204 9.81 -1.02 2.91
N THR A 205 9.21 -0.77 1.76
CA THR A 205 9.84 -1.06 0.47
C THR A 205 10.74 0.08 0.04
N ALA A 206 11.82 -0.22 -0.66
CA ALA A 206 12.68 0.82 -1.26
C ALA A 206 11.86 1.69 -2.23
N PRO A 207 12.06 3.02 -2.23
CA PRO A 207 11.41 3.90 -3.19
C PRO A 207 11.87 3.60 -4.60
N TYR A 208 10.95 3.66 -5.58
CA TYR A 208 11.26 3.41 -6.96
C TYR A 208 10.32 4.14 -7.92
N GLY A 209 10.88 4.63 -9.02
CA GLY A 209 10.15 5.02 -10.22
C GLY A 209 9.14 6.15 -10.09
N GLY A 210 8.28 6.22 -11.10
CA GLY A 210 7.22 7.21 -11.23
C GLY A 210 5.90 6.78 -10.59
N GLU A 211 4.79 7.22 -11.17
CA GLU A 211 3.45 7.00 -10.62
C GLU A 211 3.07 5.52 -10.53
N LEU A 212 3.29 4.79 -11.62
CA LEU A 212 3.05 3.34 -11.71
C LEU A 212 4.26 2.64 -12.33
N VAL A 213 4.51 1.42 -11.91
CA VAL A 213 5.54 0.53 -12.44
C VAL A 213 4.96 -0.86 -12.73
N ASN A 214 5.63 -1.63 -13.57
CA ASN A 214 5.42 -3.07 -13.63
C ASN A 214 6.30 -3.73 -12.58
N TRP A 215 5.71 -4.26 -11.53
CA TRP A 215 6.45 -5.09 -10.59
C TRP A 215 6.66 -6.47 -11.19
N VAL A 216 7.91 -6.82 -11.49
CA VAL A 216 8.28 -8.03 -12.22
C VAL A 216 8.92 -9.05 -11.30
N GLY A 217 8.33 -10.23 -11.23
CA GLY A 217 8.86 -11.36 -10.49
C GLY A 217 10.03 -12.06 -11.19
N PRO A 218 10.75 -12.96 -10.49
CA PRO A 218 11.86 -13.70 -11.06
C PRO A 218 11.52 -14.57 -12.28
N ASP A 219 10.28 -15.02 -12.38
CA ASP A 219 9.76 -15.81 -13.51
C ASP A 219 9.34 -14.97 -14.73
N GLY A 220 9.45 -13.64 -14.62
CA GLY A 220 8.99 -12.69 -15.64
C GLY A 220 7.51 -12.31 -15.56
N SER A 221 6.73 -12.90 -14.64
CA SER A 221 5.38 -12.44 -14.36
C SER A 221 5.41 -10.99 -13.88
N SER A 222 4.49 -10.16 -14.35
CA SER A 222 4.43 -8.76 -13.94
C SER A 222 3.02 -8.36 -13.51
N ILE A 223 2.93 -7.42 -12.59
CA ILE A 223 1.70 -6.85 -12.08
C ILE A 223 1.83 -5.32 -12.04
N LEU A 224 0.81 -4.60 -12.52
CA LEU A 224 0.81 -3.14 -12.49
C LEU A 224 0.71 -2.66 -11.04
N THR A 225 1.62 -1.79 -10.63
CA THR A 225 1.86 -1.51 -9.22
C THR A 225 2.08 -0.02 -8.98
N SER A 226 1.48 0.51 -7.91
CA SER A 226 1.89 1.78 -7.33
C SER A 226 3.11 1.53 -6.45
N PRO A 227 4.31 2.00 -6.82
CA PRO A 227 5.50 1.84 -5.99
C PRO A 227 5.43 2.76 -4.78
N ARG A 228 6.34 2.57 -3.82
CA ARG A 228 6.69 3.66 -2.93
C ARG A 228 7.41 4.70 -3.78
N HIS A 229 6.85 5.89 -3.89
CA HIS A 229 7.41 6.92 -4.76
C HIS A 229 8.77 7.39 -4.24
N ALA A 230 9.69 7.68 -5.16
CA ALA A 230 11.03 8.15 -4.79
C ALA A 230 11.03 9.48 -4.02
N CYS A 231 9.94 10.24 -4.09
CA CYS A 231 9.74 11.47 -3.33
C CYS A 231 9.15 11.28 -1.93
N GLU A 232 8.82 10.04 -1.53
CA GLU A 232 8.30 9.78 -0.19
C GLU A 232 9.43 9.78 0.83
N GLU A 233 9.20 10.49 1.92
CA GLU A 233 10.13 10.59 3.03
C GLU A 233 9.42 10.26 4.35
N LEU A 234 10.18 9.89 5.36
CA LEU A 234 9.66 9.79 6.72
C LEU A 234 9.34 11.19 7.24
N GLN A 235 8.22 11.33 7.93
CA GLN A 235 7.90 12.58 8.60
C GLN A 235 9.01 12.94 9.61
N LYS A 236 9.35 14.21 9.67
CA LYS A 236 10.27 14.70 10.68
C LYS A 236 9.71 14.41 12.09
N ASN A 237 10.52 13.79 12.93
CA ASN A 237 10.16 13.34 14.28
C ASN A 237 9.06 12.24 14.33
N SER A 238 8.69 11.65 13.22
CA SER A 238 7.85 10.46 13.20
C SER A 238 8.69 9.20 13.32
N VAL A 239 8.14 8.18 13.99
CA VAL A 239 8.80 6.88 14.14
C VAL A 239 8.29 5.83 13.16
N TRP A 240 7.13 6.02 12.53
CA TRP A 240 6.47 4.98 11.73
C TRP A 240 5.75 5.47 10.48
N GLN A 241 5.60 6.78 10.28
CA GLN A 241 4.82 7.33 9.18
C GLN A 241 5.69 7.92 8.09
N THR A 242 5.23 7.83 6.87
CA THR A 242 5.75 8.62 5.75
C THR A 242 4.95 9.90 5.60
N THR A 243 5.47 10.86 4.82
CA THR A 243 4.72 12.05 4.42
C THR A 243 3.47 11.72 3.60
N ALA A 244 3.42 10.50 3.01
CA ALA A 244 2.26 9.99 2.28
C ALA A 244 1.13 9.47 3.17
N TRP A 245 1.35 9.35 4.48
CA TRP A 245 0.36 8.82 5.42
C TRP A 245 -0.99 9.55 5.38
N GLY A 246 -0.98 10.85 5.27
CA GLY A 246 -2.20 11.67 5.24
C GLY A 246 -2.19 12.74 4.15
N ASN A 247 -1.45 12.53 3.06
CA ASN A 247 -1.26 13.56 2.02
C ASN A 247 -0.68 14.85 2.59
N GLU A 248 0.37 14.75 3.40
CA GLU A 248 1.05 15.91 3.95
C GLU A 248 1.56 16.83 2.84
N LYS A 249 1.64 18.12 3.14
CA LYS A 249 2.01 19.12 2.14
C LYS A 249 3.36 18.86 1.49
N GLU A 250 4.34 18.44 2.27
CA GLU A 250 5.69 18.10 1.80
C GLU A 250 5.67 16.96 0.78
N TYR A 251 4.85 15.95 1.02
CA TYR A 251 4.65 14.83 0.09
C TYR A 251 3.99 15.31 -1.21
N LEU A 252 2.93 16.10 -1.11
CA LEU A 252 2.22 16.60 -2.30
C LEU A 252 3.11 17.52 -3.15
N ASP A 253 3.86 18.42 -2.52
CA ASP A 253 4.80 19.30 -3.21
C ASP A 253 5.90 18.47 -3.92
N ALA A 254 6.40 17.43 -3.27
CA ALA A 254 7.39 16.53 -3.86
C ALA A 254 6.80 15.73 -5.03
N CYS A 255 5.58 15.21 -4.92
CA CYS A 255 4.87 14.54 -6.01
C CYS A 255 4.75 15.46 -7.24
N ILE A 256 4.36 16.71 -7.03
CA ILE A 256 4.24 17.71 -8.11
C ILE A 256 5.61 17.96 -8.77
N ALA A 257 6.64 18.12 -7.97
CA ALA A 257 8.01 18.33 -8.47
C ALA A 257 8.54 17.13 -9.27
N TYR A 258 8.13 15.92 -8.92
CA TYR A 258 8.46 14.69 -9.63
C TYR A 258 7.56 14.42 -10.85
N GLY A 259 6.54 15.23 -11.10
CA GLY A 259 5.62 15.05 -12.21
C GLY A 259 4.61 13.92 -12.01
N ILE A 260 4.33 13.51 -10.76
CA ILE A 260 3.28 12.56 -10.43
C ILE A 260 1.93 13.25 -10.63
N ALA A 261 1.13 12.74 -11.56
CA ALA A 261 -0.12 13.36 -11.96
C ALA A 261 -1.25 13.13 -10.93
N HIS A 262 -1.23 12.00 -10.25
CA HIS A 262 -2.29 11.59 -9.32
C HIS A 262 -1.70 11.19 -7.96
N PRO A 263 -1.23 12.16 -7.15
CA PRO A 263 -0.70 11.87 -5.82
C PRO A 263 -1.71 11.10 -4.99
N VAL A 264 -1.27 10.03 -4.34
CA VAL A 264 -2.11 9.17 -3.50
C VAL A 264 -1.42 8.87 -2.18
N GLY A 265 -2.09 9.24 -1.08
CA GLY A 265 -1.72 8.82 0.27
C GLY A 265 -2.46 7.55 0.66
N MET A 266 -1.96 6.88 1.67
CA MET A 266 -2.56 5.65 2.20
C MET A 266 -2.40 5.60 3.71
N CYS A 267 -3.48 5.21 4.39
CA CYS A 267 -3.45 4.87 5.80
C CYS A 267 -4.29 3.62 6.04
N TYR A 268 -3.66 2.57 6.55
CA TYR A 268 -4.38 1.44 7.13
C TYR A 268 -4.19 1.50 8.65
N GLN A 269 -5.31 1.58 9.39
CA GLN A 269 -5.29 1.79 10.84
C GLN A 269 -5.42 0.46 11.56
N ASP A 270 -4.49 0.14 12.43
CA ASP A 270 -4.47 -1.07 13.25
C ASP A 270 -5.30 -0.93 14.55
N ALA A 271 -5.50 0.29 15.03
CA ALA A 271 -6.19 0.59 16.29
C ALA A 271 -7.72 0.69 16.18
N GLY A 272 -8.33 0.19 15.10
CA GLY A 272 -9.78 0.14 14.92
C GLY A 272 -10.45 1.49 14.74
N TRP A 273 -9.83 2.41 14.05
CA TRP A 273 -10.33 3.78 13.80
C TRP A 273 -10.79 4.50 15.07
N LYS A 274 -9.96 4.50 16.07
CA LYS A 274 -10.24 5.17 17.33
C LYS A 274 -10.71 6.63 17.14
N TYR A 275 -10.25 7.26 16.08
CA TYR A 275 -10.57 8.65 15.72
C TYR A 275 -11.43 8.76 14.44
N GLY A 276 -12.01 7.67 13.97
CA GLY A 276 -12.84 7.61 12.77
C GLY A 276 -12.06 7.54 11.47
N PRO A 277 -12.77 7.51 10.33
CA PRO A 277 -12.11 7.67 9.05
C PRO A 277 -11.38 9.00 9.00
N TRP A 278 -10.34 9.12 8.17
CA TRP A 278 -9.59 10.37 8.01
C TRP A 278 -10.44 11.55 7.54
N ILE A 279 -11.62 11.28 6.99
CA ILE A 279 -12.67 12.27 6.71
C ILE A 279 -13.00 13.09 7.96
N GLY A 280 -12.94 14.40 7.82
CA GLY A 280 -13.28 15.32 8.92
C GLY A 280 -12.28 15.37 10.06
N SER A 281 -11.07 14.88 9.87
CA SER A 281 -10.02 14.91 10.89
C SER A 281 -9.50 16.33 11.23
N GLY A 282 -10.01 17.35 10.58
CA GLY A 282 -9.59 18.75 10.77
C GLY A 282 -8.38 19.17 9.94
N ASP A 283 -7.73 18.26 9.25
CA ASP A 283 -6.62 18.54 8.35
C ASP A 283 -7.17 18.95 6.97
N SER A 284 -6.84 20.17 6.53
CA SER A 284 -7.34 20.71 5.26
C SER A 284 -6.87 19.92 4.04
N ILE A 285 -5.70 19.29 4.12
CA ILE A 285 -5.13 18.49 3.02
C ILE A 285 -5.90 17.18 2.89
N ARG A 286 -6.12 16.47 4.00
CA ARG A 286 -6.94 15.25 4.02
C ARG A 286 -8.37 15.51 3.60
N ASN A 287 -8.96 16.60 4.05
CA ASN A 287 -10.31 17.00 3.68
C ASN A 287 -10.46 17.33 2.19
N ASN A 288 -9.38 17.71 1.50
CA ASN A 288 -9.37 17.96 0.06
C ASN A 288 -9.05 16.71 -0.76
N SER A 289 -8.76 15.58 -0.12
CA SER A 289 -8.47 14.33 -0.80
C SER A 289 -9.75 13.66 -1.30
N VAL A 290 -9.67 13.07 -2.50
CA VAL A 290 -10.72 12.20 -3.03
C VAL A 290 -10.46 10.79 -2.53
N TYR A 291 -11.40 10.24 -1.78
CA TYR A 291 -11.31 8.85 -1.32
C TYR A 291 -11.50 7.87 -2.47
N VAL A 292 -10.61 6.91 -2.57
CA VAL A 292 -10.65 5.84 -3.56
C VAL A 292 -10.27 4.51 -2.91
N THR A 293 -10.77 3.41 -3.45
CA THR A 293 -10.11 2.12 -3.24
C THR A 293 -8.88 2.04 -4.14
N TRP A 294 -7.95 1.14 -3.86
CA TRP A 294 -6.83 0.90 -4.76
C TRP A 294 -7.31 0.49 -6.16
N ARG A 295 -8.34 -0.36 -6.23
CA ARG A 295 -8.97 -0.75 -7.51
C ARG A 295 -9.47 0.48 -8.29
N GLU A 296 -10.18 1.41 -7.62
CA GLU A 296 -10.65 2.64 -8.28
C GLU A 296 -9.48 3.52 -8.73
N TYR A 297 -8.41 3.57 -7.93
CA TYR A 297 -7.21 4.32 -8.30
C TYR A 297 -6.59 3.80 -9.60
N PHE A 298 -6.40 2.49 -9.73
CA PHE A 298 -5.84 1.89 -10.94
C PHE A 298 -6.79 1.94 -12.14
N GLU A 299 -8.10 1.69 -11.94
CA GLU A 299 -9.05 1.53 -13.05
C GLU A 299 -9.62 2.87 -13.55
N ARG A 300 -9.60 3.94 -12.75
CA ARG A 300 -10.35 5.16 -13.05
C ARG A 300 -9.56 6.45 -12.87
N VAL A 301 -8.51 6.44 -12.06
CA VAL A 301 -7.74 7.64 -11.74
C VAL A 301 -6.51 7.72 -12.61
N THR A 302 -5.71 6.66 -12.62
CA THR A 302 -4.50 6.58 -13.43
C THR A 302 -4.82 6.21 -14.88
N ASP A 303 -3.89 6.44 -15.79
CA ASP A 303 -3.99 6.01 -17.19
C ASP A 303 -3.62 4.53 -17.39
N GLY A 304 -3.24 3.83 -16.32
CA GLY A 304 -2.83 2.44 -16.34
C GLY A 304 -1.48 2.16 -16.99
N ARG A 305 -0.68 3.20 -17.25
CA ARG A 305 0.63 3.05 -17.89
C ARG A 305 1.73 2.99 -16.85
N SER A 306 2.58 1.98 -16.96
CA SER A 306 3.80 1.91 -16.18
C SER A 306 4.90 2.80 -16.78
N SER A 307 5.66 3.43 -15.90
CA SER A 307 6.85 4.21 -16.30
C SER A 307 8.05 3.30 -16.58
N ASP A 308 8.13 2.13 -15.91
CA ASP A 308 9.30 1.26 -15.92
C ASP A 308 8.97 -0.15 -15.40
N ASP A 309 9.88 -1.07 -15.59
CA ASP A 309 9.86 -2.41 -14.98
C ASP A 309 10.68 -2.39 -13.70
N TYR A 310 10.04 -2.74 -12.58
CA TYR A 310 10.67 -2.83 -11.28
C TYR A 310 10.84 -4.30 -10.86
N ARG A 311 12.10 -4.74 -10.81
CA ARG A 311 12.48 -6.05 -10.29
C ARG A 311 12.97 -5.88 -8.86
N MET A 312 12.02 -5.91 -7.92
CA MET A 312 12.31 -5.73 -6.49
C MET A 312 13.09 -6.94 -5.96
N PRO A 313 14.38 -6.80 -5.60
CA PRO A 313 15.09 -7.83 -4.90
C PRO A 313 14.63 -7.92 -3.43
N GLN A 314 15.01 -8.97 -2.74
CA GLN A 314 14.63 -9.15 -1.34
C GLN A 314 15.17 -8.04 -0.43
N GLU A 315 16.32 -7.49 -0.78
CA GLU A 315 16.99 -6.40 -0.06
C GLU A 315 16.23 -5.06 -0.11
N ASP A 316 15.31 -4.93 -1.08
CA ASP A 316 14.44 -3.75 -1.17
C ASP A 316 13.26 -3.81 -0.20
N VAL A 317 13.03 -4.95 0.46
CA VAL A 317 12.17 -5.05 1.63
C VAL A 317 13.01 -4.67 2.85
N ARG A 318 12.85 -3.43 3.30
CA ARG A 318 13.66 -2.84 4.37
C ARG A 318 12.98 -3.02 5.70
N VAL A 319 13.35 -4.05 6.40
CA VAL A 319 12.79 -4.41 7.70
C VAL A 319 13.45 -3.57 8.78
N SER A 320 12.65 -3.01 9.68
CA SER A 320 13.18 -2.28 10.83
C SER A 320 13.83 -3.22 11.84
N LEU A 321 14.84 -2.73 12.56
CA LEU A 321 15.50 -3.48 13.62
C LEU A 321 14.56 -3.81 14.78
N MET A 322 13.52 -3.02 15.01
CA MET A 322 12.60 -3.22 16.13
C MET A 322 11.70 -4.42 15.90
N TRP A 323 11.26 -4.65 14.67
CA TRP A 323 10.27 -5.66 14.32
C TRP A 323 10.75 -6.61 13.23
N GLY A 324 12.00 -6.58 12.94
CA GLY A 324 12.57 -7.61 12.09
C GLY A 324 12.48 -8.97 12.74
N SER A 325 12.60 -10.01 11.96
CA SER A 325 12.64 -11.42 12.36
C SER A 325 13.59 -11.73 13.53
N GLN A 326 14.40 -10.77 13.94
CA GLN A 326 15.34 -10.90 15.05
C GLN A 326 14.64 -10.89 16.43
N VAL A 327 13.44 -10.35 16.56
CA VAL A 327 12.76 -10.25 17.84
C VAL A 327 12.33 -11.64 18.33
N LEU A 328 11.82 -12.49 17.45
CA LEU A 328 11.37 -13.83 17.81
C LEU A 328 12.00 -14.93 16.92
N GLN A 329 13.32 -14.95 16.84
CA GLN A 329 14.06 -15.94 16.03
C GLN A 329 13.65 -17.40 16.30
N ARG A 330 13.32 -17.71 17.56
CA ARG A 330 12.89 -19.08 17.90
C ARG A 330 11.59 -19.46 17.23
N ILE A 331 10.61 -18.55 17.16
CA ILE A 331 9.36 -18.77 16.42
C ILE A 331 9.65 -18.94 14.94
N ALA A 332 10.49 -18.11 14.35
CA ALA A 332 10.88 -18.22 12.95
C ALA A 332 11.51 -19.58 12.63
N GLN A 333 12.39 -20.09 13.51
CA GLN A 333 12.98 -21.43 13.38
C GLN A 333 11.94 -22.54 13.46
N GLN A 334 11.05 -22.47 14.46
CA GLN A 334 9.99 -23.47 14.65
C GLN A 334 8.98 -23.46 13.50
N VAL A 335 8.63 -22.29 12.97
CA VAL A 335 7.80 -22.15 11.76
C VAL A 335 8.47 -22.84 10.57
N ARG A 336 9.75 -22.56 10.32
CA ARG A 336 10.50 -23.20 9.21
C ARG A 336 10.58 -24.72 9.36
N GLU A 337 10.80 -25.22 10.57
CA GLU A 337 10.80 -26.65 10.86
C GLU A 337 9.43 -27.26 10.60
N SER A 338 8.34 -26.58 11.01
CA SER A 338 6.97 -27.04 10.82
C SER A 338 6.57 -27.06 9.35
N GLU A 339 6.95 -26.02 8.56
CA GLU A 339 6.77 -26.00 7.11
C GLU A 339 7.36 -27.27 6.46
N ASN A 340 8.62 -27.56 6.78
CA ASN A 340 9.31 -28.72 6.23
C ASN A 340 8.64 -30.04 6.63
N LYS A 341 8.22 -30.18 7.90
CA LYS A 341 7.53 -31.37 8.39
C LYS A 341 6.18 -31.59 7.70
N LEU A 342 5.38 -30.55 7.50
CA LEU A 342 4.09 -30.64 6.81
C LEU A 342 4.27 -31.04 5.34
N VAL A 343 5.19 -30.41 4.63
CA VAL A 343 5.51 -30.77 3.23
C VAL A 343 6.01 -32.23 3.15
N MET A 344 6.87 -32.64 4.08
CA MET A 344 7.34 -34.04 4.14
C MET A 344 6.20 -35.03 4.44
N ALA A 345 5.31 -34.70 5.36
CA ALA A 345 4.18 -35.54 5.71
C ALA A 345 3.22 -35.73 4.51
N GLU A 346 2.92 -34.68 3.78
CA GLU A 346 2.11 -34.75 2.55
C GLU A 346 2.78 -35.64 1.50
N LYS A 347 4.07 -35.42 1.21
CA LYS A 347 4.82 -36.22 0.25
C LYS A 347 4.86 -37.69 0.66
N ALA A 348 5.18 -38.01 1.93
CA ALA A 348 5.21 -39.36 2.45
C ALA A 348 3.82 -40.00 2.38
N GLY A 349 2.76 -39.27 2.70
CA GLY A 349 1.38 -39.74 2.60
C GLY A 349 1.01 -40.11 1.16
N VAL A 350 1.37 -39.27 0.18
CA VAL A 350 1.15 -39.58 -1.25
C VAL A 350 1.93 -40.82 -1.67
N ILE A 351 3.21 -40.92 -1.33
CA ILE A 351 4.04 -42.11 -1.66
C ILE A 351 3.44 -43.37 -1.03
N ALA A 352 3.06 -43.35 0.23
CA ALA A 352 2.46 -44.50 0.90
C ALA A 352 1.10 -44.86 0.28
N ASN A 353 0.30 -43.88 -0.12
CA ASN A 353 -0.95 -44.15 -0.83
C ASN A 353 -0.71 -44.87 -2.17
N LEU A 354 0.27 -44.41 -2.96
CA LEU A 354 0.62 -45.03 -4.23
C LEU A 354 1.20 -46.41 -4.06
N ALA A 355 1.98 -46.66 -2.99
CA ALA A 355 2.66 -47.94 -2.76
C ALA A 355 1.75 -49.04 -2.19
N ASN A 356 0.83 -48.69 -1.31
CA ASN A 356 0.02 -49.68 -0.58
C ASN A 356 -1.43 -49.25 -0.28
N GLY A 357 -1.91 -48.17 -0.86
CA GLY A 357 -3.27 -47.67 -0.64
C GLY A 357 -3.47 -47.00 0.71
N TYR A 358 -2.42 -46.61 1.41
CA TYR A 358 -2.53 -45.88 2.70
C TYR A 358 -3.36 -44.60 2.54
N ARG A 359 -4.35 -44.45 3.38
CA ARG A 359 -5.16 -43.23 3.43
C ARG A 359 -4.61 -42.28 4.49
N TYR A 360 -3.97 -41.22 4.05
CA TYR A 360 -3.51 -40.18 4.97
C TYR A 360 -4.64 -39.21 5.34
N GLY A 361 -4.58 -38.69 6.56
CA GLY A 361 -5.61 -37.80 7.09
C GLY A 361 -5.52 -36.38 6.52
N GLN A 362 -6.21 -36.14 5.40
CA GLN A 362 -6.23 -34.80 4.77
C GLN A 362 -6.67 -33.71 5.76
N ALA A 363 -7.71 -33.98 6.55
CA ALA A 363 -8.22 -33.02 7.55
C ALA A 363 -7.16 -32.65 8.61
N THR A 364 -6.34 -33.63 9.02
CA THR A 364 -5.23 -33.39 9.97
C THR A 364 -4.14 -32.52 9.36
N LEU A 365 -3.81 -32.75 8.08
CA LEU A 365 -2.86 -31.92 7.37
C LEU A 365 -3.38 -30.50 7.16
N ASP A 366 -4.65 -30.36 6.81
CA ASP A 366 -5.29 -29.05 6.67
C ASP A 366 -5.29 -28.26 7.99
N GLU A 367 -5.55 -28.95 9.11
CA GLU A 367 -5.47 -28.34 10.44
C GLU A 367 -4.05 -27.94 10.80
N GLY A 368 -3.08 -28.81 10.50
CA GLY A 368 -1.65 -28.51 10.67
C GLY A 368 -1.24 -27.25 9.89
N TRP A 369 -1.66 -27.14 8.62
CA TRP A 369 -1.39 -25.95 7.81
C TRP A 369 -2.09 -24.71 8.35
N ARG A 370 -3.34 -24.78 8.76
CA ARG A 370 -4.04 -23.61 9.34
C ARG A 370 -3.35 -23.12 10.61
N THR A 371 -3.00 -24.04 11.51
CA THR A 371 -2.26 -23.70 12.74
C THR A 371 -0.92 -23.07 12.44
N LEU A 372 -0.19 -23.63 11.47
CA LEU A 372 1.09 -23.06 11.05
C LEU A 372 0.93 -21.66 10.45
N MET A 373 -0.07 -21.48 9.58
CA MET A 373 -0.33 -20.17 8.96
C MET A 373 -0.67 -19.09 9.99
N LEU A 374 -1.43 -19.43 11.03
CA LEU A 374 -1.69 -18.50 12.15
C LEU A 374 -0.42 -18.17 12.94
N ALA A 375 0.47 -19.15 13.15
CA ALA A 375 1.77 -18.89 13.78
C ALA A 375 2.73 -18.06 12.91
N GLN A 376 2.42 -17.87 11.64
CA GLN A 376 3.14 -16.99 10.71
C GLN A 376 2.63 -15.55 10.74
N HIS A 377 1.62 -15.23 11.52
CA HIS A 377 1.11 -13.87 11.68
C HIS A 377 2.25 -12.94 12.13
N HIS A 378 2.39 -11.79 11.47
CA HIS A 378 3.49 -10.87 11.74
C HIS A 378 3.52 -10.41 13.20
N ASP A 379 2.39 -10.12 13.82
CA ASP A 379 2.30 -9.73 15.24
C ASP A 379 2.77 -10.82 16.19
N SER A 380 2.59 -12.10 15.86
CA SER A 380 3.14 -13.19 16.67
C SER A 380 4.67 -13.16 16.74
N TRP A 381 5.30 -12.50 15.77
CA TRP A 381 6.76 -12.42 15.65
C TRP A 381 7.34 -11.14 16.23
N ILE A 382 6.56 -10.07 16.28
CA ILE A 382 7.06 -8.73 16.60
C ILE A 382 6.55 -8.17 17.93
N VAL A 383 5.48 -8.73 18.51
CA VAL A 383 4.87 -8.22 19.74
C VAL A 383 4.91 -9.28 20.86
N PRO A 384 6.10 -9.74 21.30
CA PRO A 384 6.22 -10.86 22.22
C PRO A 384 5.62 -10.61 23.61
N TYR A 385 5.49 -9.34 24.00
CA TYR A 385 4.93 -8.95 25.28
C TYR A 385 3.40 -8.95 25.32
N ASN A 386 2.72 -9.04 24.18
CA ASN A 386 1.26 -9.09 24.14
C ASN A 386 0.71 -10.37 24.73
N GLY A 387 1.45 -11.47 24.67
CA GLY A 387 1.07 -12.70 25.35
C GLY A 387 0.89 -12.54 26.86
N LEU A 388 1.44 -11.50 27.43
CA LEU A 388 1.20 -11.08 28.81
C LEU A 388 -0.11 -10.30 28.96
N ASN A 389 -0.72 -9.91 27.86
CA ASN A 389 -2.00 -9.24 27.85
C ASN A 389 -3.08 -10.27 28.24
N ARG A 390 -3.70 -10.05 29.39
CA ARG A 390 -4.76 -10.92 29.94
C ARG A 390 -6.00 -11.03 29.05
N GLN A 391 -6.02 -10.37 27.90
CA GLN A 391 -7.07 -10.48 26.90
C GLN A 391 -6.94 -11.72 25.99
N GLY A 392 -5.88 -12.50 26.16
CA GLY A 392 -5.75 -13.82 25.55
C GLY A 392 -5.61 -13.84 24.04
N THR A 393 -4.94 -12.86 23.47
CA THR A 393 -4.74 -12.75 22.02
C THR A 393 -3.54 -13.54 21.49
N TRP A 394 -2.63 -13.99 22.38
CA TRP A 394 -1.43 -14.76 22.01
C TRP A 394 -1.18 -15.91 22.95
#